data_dab9b1770080531d830461a1937d021b
#
_entry.id   dab9b1770080531d830461a1937d021b
#
_cell.length_a   1.000
_cell.length_b   1.000
_cell.length_c   1.000
_cell.angle_alpha   90.00
_cell.angle_beta   90.00
_cell.angle_gamma   90.00
#
_symmetry.space_group_name_H-M   'P 1'
#
loop_
_entity.id
_entity.type
_entity.pdbx_description
1 polymer ?
#
loop_
_entity_poly.entity_id
_entity_poly.type
_entity_poly.pdbx_seq_one_letter_code
_entity_poly.pdbx_strand_id
1 'polypeptide(L)'
;PYYADERQPVTAQPILVFPMYLMRSVIYGWRSDDLFSLIKTGLTDVSDSPDLHRTENYVYTWGINGAAWKRPFDKSPKGFAGALSDSDRVQLERINALRQSLMEPLLAFQKKVHGATPRQISTALFEAIKAYHADKHLQQLAAGLAQDGASALAEEQGRTWDVLMRILDQLATVLPEKPMALKDYCALYALVTHTEDLGEIPMGLDNVQVGQADRMRFNNPRALFI
;
A
#
# COMPACT_ATOMS: atom_id res chain seq x y z
N PRO A 1 -4.55 -17.39 -28.18
CA PRO A 1 -4.16 -16.27 -27.29
C PRO A 1 -4.67 -14.97 -27.88
N TYR A 2 -5.17 -14.07 -27.04
CA TYR A 2 -5.57 -12.72 -27.42
C TYR A 2 -4.85 -11.72 -26.53
N TYR A 3 -4.64 -10.53 -27.05
CA TYR A 3 -4.17 -9.36 -26.34
C TYR A 3 -5.30 -8.35 -26.29
N ALA A 4 -5.71 -7.94 -25.09
CA ALA A 4 -6.65 -6.85 -24.90
C ALA A 4 -5.87 -5.61 -24.43
N ASP A 5 -5.99 -4.51 -25.16
CA ASP A 5 -5.48 -3.20 -24.71
C ASP A 5 -6.43 -2.65 -23.63
N GLU A 6 -6.54 -3.39 -22.51
CA GLU A 6 -7.27 -2.96 -21.33
C GLU A 6 -6.28 -2.29 -20.37
N ARG A 7 -6.39 -0.97 -20.26
CA ARG A 7 -5.66 -0.24 -19.23
C ARG A 7 -6.23 -0.59 -17.86
N GLN A 8 -5.51 -1.39 -17.11
CA GLN A 8 -5.83 -1.59 -15.71
C GLN A 8 -5.40 -0.34 -14.93
N PRO A 9 -6.33 0.31 -14.21
CA PRO A 9 -5.96 1.46 -13.41
C PRO A 9 -4.94 1.05 -12.36
N VAL A 10 -3.76 1.65 -12.43
CA VAL A 10 -2.63 1.45 -11.48
C VAL A 10 -3.05 1.73 -10.04
N THR A 11 -4.12 2.51 -9.88
CA THR A 11 -4.64 3.00 -8.61
C THR A 11 -5.13 1.93 -7.65
N ALA A 12 -5.36 0.69 -8.13
CA ALA A 12 -5.78 -0.43 -7.28
C ALA A 12 -4.60 -1.31 -6.81
N GLN A 13 -3.39 -1.09 -7.34
CA GLN A 13 -2.23 -1.92 -7.01
C GLN A 13 -1.77 -1.70 -5.57
N PRO A 14 -1.59 -2.77 -4.76
CA PRO A 14 -1.27 -2.66 -3.33
C PRO A 14 -0.09 -1.74 -3.03
N ILE A 15 1.00 -1.83 -3.81
CA ILE A 15 2.21 -1.04 -3.57
C ILE A 15 2.01 0.46 -3.87
N LEU A 16 1.05 0.83 -4.72
CA LEU A 16 0.74 2.23 -5.04
C LEU A 16 -0.28 2.84 -4.08
N VAL A 17 -1.19 2.02 -3.52
CA VAL A 17 -2.10 2.48 -2.46
C VAL A 17 -1.44 2.54 -1.09
N PHE A 18 -0.39 1.76 -0.85
CA PHE A 18 0.31 1.69 0.43
C PHE A 18 0.81 3.07 0.91
N PRO A 19 1.57 3.87 0.11
CA PRO A 19 1.99 5.22 0.51
C PRO A 19 0.81 6.14 0.81
N MET A 20 -0.29 5.96 0.12
CA MET A 20 -1.50 6.77 0.33
C MET A 20 -2.10 6.51 1.72
N TYR A 21 -2.28 5.23 2.13
CA TYR A 21 -2.77 4.90 3.46
C TYR A 21 -1.78 5.27 4.56
N LEU A 22 -0.48 5.16 4.30
CA LEU A 22 0.57 5.58 5.21
C LEU A 22 0.49 7.10 5.47
N MET A 23 0.37 7.92 4.44
CA MET A 23 0.18 9.37 4.58
C MET A 23 -1.16 9.70 5.26
N ARG A 24 -2.26 9.08 4.86
CA ARG A 24 -3.59 9.29 5.44
C ARG A 24 -3.63 8.98 6.93
N SER A 25 -2.96 7.91 7.37
CA SER A 25 -2.85 7.56 8.79
C SER A 25 -2.25 8.71 9.61
N VAL A 26 -1.27 9.43 9.07
CA VAL A 26 -0.67 10.61 9.72
C VAL A 26 -1.57 11.84 9.60
N ILE A 27 -2.10 12.12 8.40
CA ILE A 27 -2.92 13.30 8.10
C ILE A 27 -4.19 13.33 8.96
N TYR A 28 -4.85 12.18 9.07
CA TYR A 28 -6.14 12.06 9.78
C TYR A 28 -6.00 11.58 11.23
N GLY A 29 -4.78 11.62 11.78
CA GLY A 29 -4.54 11.41 13.20
C GLY A 29 -4.81 9.98 13.68
N TRP A 30 -4.32 8.98 12.94
CA TRP A 30 -4.33 7.57 13.35
C TRP A 30 -5.74 6.95 13.41
N ARG A 31 -6.57 7.24 12.42
CA ARG A 31 -7.88 6.59 12.32
C ARG A 31 -7.69 5.09 12.10
N SER A 32 -8.43 4.29 12.85
CA SER A 32 -8.34 2.82 12.76
C SER A 32 -8.63 2.30 11.36
N ASP A 33 -9.57 2.92 10.63
CA ASP A 33 -9.89 2.56 9.25
C ASP A 33 -8.69 2.75 8.30
N ASP A 34 -7.93 3.84 8.44
CA ASP A 34 -6.75 4.10 7.61
C ASP A 34 -5.61 3.13 7.98
N LEU A 35 -5.44 2.82 9.27
CA LEU A 35 -4.44 1.84 9.75
C LEU A 35 -4.76 0.42 9.28
N PHE A 36 -6.02 -0.03 9.39
CA PHE A 36 -6.40 -1.34 8.88
C PHE A 36 -6.37 -1.40 7.35
N SER A 37 -6.67 -0.31 6.66
CA SER A 37 -6.50 -0.23 5.21
C SER A 37 -5.02 -0.39 4.82
N LEU A 38 -4.09 0.21 5.58
CA LEU A 38 -2.66 0.03 5.39
C LEU A 38 -2.25 -1.45 5.57
N ILE A 39 -2.70 -2.11 6.65
CA ILE A 39 -2.43 -3.52 6.90
C ILE A 39 -3.00 -4.40 5.77
N LYS A 40 -4.24 -4.13 5.36
CA LYS A 40 -4.97 -4.91 4.34
C LYS A 40 -4.38 -4.78 2.92
N THR A 41 -3.38 -3.93 2.71
CA THR A 41 -2.58 -3.97 1.47
C THR A 41 -1.74 -5.24 1.34
N GLY A 42 -1.52 -5.99 2.42
CA GLY A 42 -0.66 -7.18 2.43
C GLY A 42 0.85 -6.86 2.45
N LEU A 43 1.22 -5.60 2.63
CA LEU A 43 2.60 -5.12 2.48
C LEU A 43 3.25 -4.71 3.81
N THR A 44 2.75 -5.22 4.93
CA THR A 44 3.34 -5.01 6.26
C THR A 44 3.63 -6.34 6.94
N ASP A 45 4.63 -6.38 7.80
CA ASP A 45 4.98 -7.59 8.58
C ASP A 45 3.82 -8.10 9.46
N VAL A 46 2.81 -7.27 9.70
CA VAL A 46 1.63 -7.63 10.49
C VAL A 46 0.45 -8.12 9.65
N SER A 47 0.52 -8.01 8.32
CA SER A 47 -0.58 -8.38 7.42
C SER A 47 -0.96 -9.86 7.52
N ASP A 48 0.05 -10.73 7.64
CA ASP A 48 -0.14 -12.19 7.75
C ASP A 48 -0.11 -12.69 9.20
N SER A 49 -0.17 -11.77 10.17
CA SER A 49 -0.13 -12.13 11.59
C SER A 49 -1.39 -12.92 11.98
N PRO A 50 -1.25 -14.08 12.66
CA PRO A 50 -2.39 -14.83 13.19
C PRO A 50 -3.17 -14.05 14.28
N ASP A 51 -2.56 -13.01 14.83
CA ASP A 51 -3.19 -12.15 15.84
C ASP A 51 -3.89 -10.92 15.24
N LEU A 52 -3.87 -10.75 13.90
CA LEU A 52 -4.50 -9.60 13.25
C LEU A 52 -6.01 -9.53 13.53
N HIS A 53 -6.75 -10.63 13.34
CA HIS A 53 -8.19 -10.65 13.62
C HIS A 53 -8.52 -10.36 15.09
N ARG A 54 -7.67 -10.85 16.02
CA ARG A 54 -7.83 -10.55 17.45
C ARG A 54 -7.61 -9.08 17.75
N THR A 55 -6.60 -8.49 17.11
CA THR A 55 -6.31 -7.05 17.23
C THR A 55 -7.44 -6.21 16.65
N GLU A 56 -7.97 -6.59 15.50
CA GLU A 56 -9.11 -5.92 14.85
C GLU A 56 -10.34 -5.96 15.79
N ASN A 57 -10.70 -7.15 16.29
CA ASN A 57 -11.80 -7.31 17.26
C ASN A 57 -11.57 -6.48 18.53
N TYR A 58 -10.36 -6.47 19.06
CA TYR A 58 -10.01 -5.66 20.24
C TYR A 58 -10.24 -4.17 19.98
N VAL A 59 -9.74 -3.68 18.85
CA VAL A 59 -9.87 -2.28 18.44
C VAL A 59 -11.33 -1.86 18.31
N TYR A 60 -12.15 -2.70 17.68
CA TYR A 60 -13.60 -2.45 17.56
C TYR A 60 -14.31 -2.51 18.91
N THR A 61 -14.04 -3.54 19.73
CA THR A 61 -14.67 -3.71 21.04
C THR A 61 -14.45 -2.50 21.96
N TRP A 62 -13.23 -1.96 21.93
CA TRP A 62 -12.83 -0.87 22.81
C TRP A 62 -12.89 0.52 22.15
N GLY A 63 -13.36 0.60 20.91
CA GLY A 63 -13.44 1.85 20.17
C GLY A 63 -12.09 2.57 20.05
N ILE A 64 -11.00 1.79 19.90
CA ILE A 64 -9.65 2.34 19.76
C ILE A 64 -9.60 3.19 18.49
N ASN A 65 -9.18 4.45 18.63
CA ASN A 65 -9.04 5.36 17.51
C ASN A 65 -8.06 6.50 17.87
N GLY A 66 -7.47 7.13 16.88
CA GLY A 66 -6.65 8.32 17.07
C GLY A 66 -5.42 8.08 17.95
N ALA A 67 -5.20 8.99 18.88
CA ALA A 67 -4.04 8.98 19.78
C ALA A 67 -3.95 7.73 20.68
N ALA A 68 -5.03 6.95 20.82
CA ALA A 68 -5.03 5.71 21.60
C ALA A 68 -4.06 4.66 21.01
N TRP A 69 -3.83 4.68 19.69
CA TRP A 69 -2.86 3.81 19.04
C TRP A 69 -1.41 4.04 19.49
N LYS A 70 -1.09 5.22 20.02
CA LYS A 70 0.27 5.55 20.48
C LYS A 70 0.61 4.96 21.84
N ARG A 71 -0.37 4.45 22.57
CA ARG A 71 -0.19 3.88 23.93
C ARG A 71 -0.40 2.39 23.90
N PRO A 72 0.23 1.63 24.80
CA PRO A 72 -0.11 0.23 24.99
C PRO A 72 -1.61 0.08 25.32
N PHE A 73 -2.21 -0.97 24.78
CA PHE A 73 -3.56 -1.36 25.12
C PHE A 73 -3.55 -2.08 26.47
N ASP A 74 -4.53 -1.80 27.32
CA ASP A 74 -4.57 -2.21 28.72
C ASP A 74 -5.87 -2.90 29.15
N LYS A 75 -6.85 -2.96 28.25
CA LYS A 75 -8.16 -3.52 28.53
C LYS A 75 -8.23 -5.02 28.23
N SER A 76 -9.23 -5.72 28.80
CA SER A 76 -9.39 -7.16 28.58
C SER A 76 -9.68 -7.48 27.09
N PRO A 77 -8.95 -8.44 26.47
CA PRO A 77 -9.28 -8.92 25.13
C PRO A 77 -10.66 -9.56 25.00
N LYS A 78 -11.25 -10.00 26.11
CA LYS A 78 -12.62 -10.58 26.16
C LYS A 78 -13.72 -9.54 26.31
N GLY A 79 -13.39 -8.24 26.28
CA GLY A 79 -14.35 -7.17 26.43
C GLY A 79 -14.63 -6.85 27.89
N PHE A 80 -15.88 -6.52 28.21
CA PHE A 80 -16.27 -5.97 29.52
C PHE A 80 -16.39 -7.01 30.65
N ALA A 81 -16.09 -8.27 30.41
CA ALA A 81 -16.28 -9.37 31.37
C ALA A 81 -15.04 -9.60 32.25
N GLY A 82 -15.05 -9.04 33.46
CA GLY A 82 -14.21 -9.49 34.56
C GLY A 82 -12.75 -9.05 34.60
N ALA A 83 -12.01 -9.55 35.58
CA ALA A 83 -10.57 -9.31 35.74
C ALA A 83 -9.75 -10.06 34.68
N LEU A 84 -8.62 -9.48 34.31
CA LEU A 84 -7.66 -10.09 33.35
C LEU A 84 -7.13 -11.42 33.91
N SER A 85 -7.42 -12.52 33.21
CA SER A 85 -6.76 -13.81 33.46
C SER A 85 -5.33 -13.81 32.88
N ASP A 86 -4.52 -14.79 33.26
CA ASP A 86 -3.16 -14.92 32.72
C ASP A 86 -3.18 -15.18 31.21
N SER A 87 -4.16 -15.92 30.70
CA SER A 87 -4.35 -16.09 29.24
C SER A 87 -4.69 -14.78 28.54
N ASP A 88 -5.46 -13.89 29.18
CA ASP A 88 -5.80 -12.58 28.64
C ASP A 88 -4.58 -11.66 28.60
N ARG A 89 -3.70 -11.74 29.56
CA ARG A 89 -2.43 -11.00 29.58
C ARG A 89 -1.54 -11.39 28.42
N VAL A 90 -1.35 -12.69 28.19
CA VAL A 90 -0.57 -13.21 27.05
C VAL A 90 -1.18 -12.75 25.72
N GLN A 91 -2.50 -12.79 25.59
CA GLN A 91 -3.17 -12.31 24.38
C GLN A 91 -2.98 -10.81 24.19
N LEU A 92 -3.09 -10.02 25.26
CA LEU A 92 -2.91 -8.57 25.23
C LEU A 92 -1.47 -8.18 24.86
N GLU A 93 -0.48 -8.95 25.33
CA GLU A 93 0.92 -8.78 24.93
C GLU A 93 1.12 -8.98 23.42
N ARG A 94 0.50 -10.01 22.82
CA ARG A 94 0.55 -10.25 21.36
C ARG A 94 -0.12 -9.13 20.57
N ILE A 95 -1.28 -8.67 21.02
CA ILE A 95 -1.99 -7.53 20.42
C ILE A 95 -1.12 -6.26 20.49
N ASN A 96 -0.45 -6.02 21.63
CA ASN A 96 0.45 -4.89 21.78
C ASN A 96 1.73 -5.02 20.94
N ALA A 97 2.26 -6.21 20.76
CA ALA A 97 3.41 -6.45 19.88
C ALA A 97 3.04 -6.10 18.41
N LEU A 98 1.87 -6.56 17.94
CA LEU A 98 1.36 -6.19 16.62
C LEU A 98 1.17 -4.67 16.48
N ARG A 99 0.50 -4.05 17.48
CA ARG A 99 0.35 -2.58 17.52
C ARG A 99 1.70 -1.86 17.42
N GLN A 100 2.70 -2.33 18.18
CA GLN A 100 4.02 -1.71 18.17
C GLN A 100 4.71 -1.83 16.81
N SER A 101 4.71 -3.02 16.21
CA SER A 101 5.28 -3.26 14.88
C SER A 101 4.61 -2.40 13.80
N LEU A 102 3.29 -2.17 13.90
CA LEU A 102 2.56 -1.27 13.01
C LEU A 102 2.93 0.19 13.25
N MET A 103 2.98 0.63 14.50
CA MET A 103 3.06 2.04 14.84
C MET A 103 4.49 2.61 14.79
N GLU A 104 5.49 1.81 15.01
CA GLU A 104 6.88 2.27 15.09
C GLU A 104 7.36 2.93 13.78
N PRO A 105 7.23 2.32 12.59
CA PRO A 105 7.60 2.96 11.33
C PRO A 105 6.73 4.19 11.01
N LEU A 106 5.42 4.15 11.36
CA LEU A 106 4.52 5.28 11.17
C LEU A 106 4.90 6.50 12.00
N LEU A 107 5.29 6.29 13.25
CA LEU A 107 5.74 7.37 14.13
C LEU A 107 7.07 7.95 13.67
N ALA A 108 7.96 7.11 13.15
CA ALA A 108 9.22 7.56 12.53
C ALA A 108 8.94 8.40 11.27
N PHE A 109 8.03 7.94 10.41
CA PHE A 109 7.57 8.67 9.23
C PHE A 109 6.97 10.02 9.61
N GLN A 110 6.03 10.06 10.58
CA GLN A 110 5.42 11.31 11.06
C GLN A 110 6.46 12.36 11.44
N LYS A 111 7.52 11.97 12.16
CA LYS A 111 8.58 12.90 12.59
C LYS A 111 9.34 13.47 11.39
N LYS A 112 9.59 12.66 10.36
CA LYS A 112 10.39 13.07 9.18
C LYS A 112 9.63 14.00 8.25
N VAL A 113 8.30 13.87 8.15
CA VAL A 113 7.50 14.68 7.24
C VAL A 113 7.00 16.00 7.82
N HIS A 114 7.26 16.26 9.09
CA HIS A 114 6.87 17.52 9.73
C HIS A 114 7.75 18.68 9.22
N GLY A 115 7.14 19.63 8.50
CA GLY A 115 7.84 20.77 7.90
C GLY A 115 8.81 20.40 6.77
N ALA A 116 8.65 19.20 6.19
CA ALA A 116 9.54 18.68 5.17
C ALA A 116 9.25 19.24 3.77
N THR A 117 10.28 19.27 2.92
CA THR A 117 10.14 19.54 1.49
C THR A 117 9.63 18.31 0.75
N PRO A 118 9.09 18.44 -0.50
CA PRO A 118 8.65 17.29 -1.29
C PRO A 118 9.71 16.19 -1.43
N ARG A 119 10.96 16.55 -1.66
CA ARG A 119 12.08 15.60 -1.71
C ARG A 119 12.24 14.84 -0.40
N GLN A 120 12.16 15.52 0.72
CA GLN A 120 12.27 14.90 2.04
C GLN A 120 11.06 13.99 2.33
N ILE A 121 9.85 14.37 1.87
CA ILE A 121 8.65 13.52 2.01
C ILE A 121 8.80 12.27 1.16
N SER A 122 9.24 12.37 -0.12
CA SER A 122 9.50 11.21 -0.99
C SER A 122 10.51 10.25 -0.35
N THR A 123 11.62 10.79 0.19
CA THR A 123 12.63 10.00 0.89
C THR A 123 12.06 9.32 2.13
N ALA A 124 11.28 10.04 2.94
CA ALA A 124 10.65 9.48 4.14
C ALA A 124 9.64 8.38 3.82
N LEU A 125 8.90 8.52 2.70
CA LEU A 125 8.01 7.48 2.20
C LEU A 125 8.77 6.22 1.79
N PHE A 126 9.84 6.38 1.01
CA PHE A 126 10.70 5.25 0.62
C PHE A 126 11.27 4.52 1.84
N GLU A 127 11.78 5.27 2.84
CA GLU A 127 12.31 4.69 4.08
C GLU A 127 11.23 3.97 4.89
N ALA A 128 9.99 4.49 4.92
CA ALA A 128 8.88 3.85 5.60
C ALA A 128 8.45 2.55 4.87
N ILE A 129 8.41 2.55 3.52
CA ILE A 129 8.16 1.36 2.69
C ILE A 129 9.21 0.27 3.01
N LYS A 130 10.48 0.65 3.12
CA LYS A 130 11.57 -0.27 3.50
C LYS A 130 11.47 -0.74 4.95
N ALA A 131 11.05 0.11 5.88
CA ALA A 131 10.87 -0.23 7.29
C ALA A 131 9.71 -1.21 7.53
N TYR A 132 8.69 -1.20 6.68
CA TYR A 132 7.62 -2.21 6.65
C TYR A 132 7.97 -3.46 5.85
N HIS A 133 9.16 -3.53 5.24
CA HIS A 133 9.56 -4.59 4.31
C HIS A 133 8.58 -4.79 3.14
N ALA A 134 7.87 -3.74 2.72
CA ALA A 134 6.85 -3.82 1.68
C ALA A 134 7.41 -4.28 0.34
N ASP A 135 8.67 -3.98 0.03
CA ASP A 135 9.39 -4.50 -1.12
C ASP A 135 9.56 -6.01 -1.08
N LYS A 136 9.84 -6.59 0.10
CA LYS A 136 9.97 -8.05 0.28
C LYS A 136 8.61 -8.73 0.19
N HIS A 137 7.58 -8.16 0.79
CA HIS A 137 6.21 -8.69 0.70
C HIS A 137 5.72 -8.67 -0.76
N LEU A 138 6.01 -7.61 -1.51
CA LEU A 138 5.71 -7.54 -2.94
C LEU A 138 6.43 -8.63 -3.74
N GLN A 139 7.72 -8.88 -3.45
CA GLN A 139 8.48 -9.96 -4.09
C GLN A 139 7.92 -11.34 -3.74
N GLN A 140 7.52 -11.57 -2.49
CA GLN A 140 6.89 -12.82 -2.07
C GLN A 140 5.54 -13.03 -2.77
N LEU A 141 4.73 -11.98 -2.90
CA LEU A 141 3.49 -12.01 -3.66
C LEU A 141 3.75 -12.39 -5.13
N ALA A 142 4.72 -11.75 -5.78
CA ALA A 142 5.09 -12.05 -7.16
C ALA A 142 5.59 -13.50 -7.32
N ALA A 143 6.41 -13.99 -6.37
CA ALA A 143 6.90 -15.36 -6.38
C ALA A 143 5.76 -16.38 -6.22
N GLY A 144 4.79 -16.12 -5.34
CA GLY A 144 3.58 -16.94 -5.18
C GLY A 144 2.77 -17.00 -6.47
N LEU A 145 2.49 -15.85 -7.09
CA LEU A 145 1.78 -15.77 -8.37
C LEU A 145 2.48 -16.55 -9.48
N ALA A 146 3.81 -16.47 -9.55
CA ALA A 146 4.59 -17.24 -10.54
C ALA A 146 4.52 -18.75 -10.30
N GLN A 147 4.54 -19.21 -9.04
CA GLN A 147 4.36 -20.62 -8.68
C GLN A 147 2.98 -21.14 -9.02
N ASP A 148 1.95 -20.32 -8.88
CA ASP A 148 0.55 -20.63 -9.25
C ASP A 148 0.30 -20.56 -10.78
N GLY A 149 1.34 -20.30 -11.58
CA GLY A 149 1.26 -20.22 -13.04
C GLY A 149 0.76 -18.88 -13.58
N ALA A 150 0.58 -17.87 -12.72
CA ALA A 150 0.15 -16.52 -13.08
C ALA A 150 1.35 -15.59 -13.38
N SER A 151 2.25 -16.00 -14.28
CA SER A 151 3.52 -15.29 -14.56
C SER A 151 3.32 -13.85 -15.01
N ALA A 152 2.27 -13.56 -15.78
CA ALA A 152 1.96 -12.20 -16.22
C ALA A 152 1.64 -11.25 -15.04
N LEU A 153 0.88 -11.74 -14.05
CA LEU A 153 0.59 -10.99 -12.83
C LEU A 153 1.84 -10.82 -11.95
N ALA A 154 2.72 -11.82 -11.92
CA ALA A 154 3.99 -11.73 -11.21
C ALA A 154 4.90 -10.63 -11.80
N GLU A 155 5.03 -10.57 -13.14
CA GLU A 155 5.77 -9.51 -13.82
C GLU A 155 5.15 -8.12 -13.62
N GLU A 156 3.82 -8.05 -13.57
CA GLU A 156 3.08 -6.82 -13.27
C GLU A 156 3.48 -6.25 -11.92
N GLN A 157 3.69 -7.08 -10.87
CA GLN A 157 4.14 -6.60 -9.56
C GLN A 157 5.51 -5.92 -9.63
N GLY A 158 6.44 -6.42 -10.43
CA GLY A 158 7.73 -5.76 -10.66
C GLY A 158 7.56 -4.39 -11.32
N ARG A 159 6.71 -4.29 -12.34
CA ARG A 159 6.43 -3.02 -13.03
C ARG A 159 5.77 -1.99 -12.11
N THR A 160 4.89 -2.41 -11.19
CA THR A 160 4.28 -1.49 -10.23
C THR A 160 5.29 -0.88 -9.25
N TRP A 161 6.33 -1.63 -8.89
CA TRP A 161 7.44 -1.09 -8.11
C TRP A 161 8.18 0.02 -8.85
N ASP A 162 8.49 -0.20 -10.13
CA ASP A 162 9.16 0.81 -10.95
C ASP A 162 8.30 2.08 -11.14
N VAL A 163 6.98 1.90 -11.27
CA VAL A 163 6.02 3.02 -11.30
C VAL A 163 6.07 3.81 -9.99
N LEU A 164 6.04 3.13 -8.84
CA LEU A 164 6.16 3.80 -7.55
C LEU A 164 7.44 4.63 -7.44
N MET A 165 8.59 4.03 -7.79
CA MET A 165 9.87 4.75 -7.74
C MET A 165 9.86 5.97 -8.66
N ARG A 166 9.32 5.85 -9.87
CA ARG A 166 9.20 6.96 -10.81
C ARG A 166 8.31 8.08 -10.27
N ILE A 167 7.16 7.75 -9.65
CA ILE A 167 6.27 8.74 -9.03
C ILE A 167 6.99 9.49 -7.91
N LEU A 168 7.67 8.79 -7.01
CA LEU A 168 8.40 9.41 -5.90
C LEU A 168 9.53 10.32 -6.40
N ASP A 169 10.28 9.89 -7.43
CA ASP A 169 11.35 10.67 -8.04
C ASP A 169 10.81 11.91 -8.77
N GLN A 170 9.73 11.76 -9.52
CA GLN A 170 9.06 12.86 -10.19
C GLN A 170 8.60 13.94 -9.20
N LEU A 171 7.91 13.55 -8.12
CA LEU A 171 7.47 14.48 -7.08
C LEU A 171 8.65 15.16 -6.36
N ALA A 172 9.75 14.42 -6.14
CA ALA A 172 10.96 14.95 -5.52
C ALA A 172 11.70 15.95 -6.41
N THR A 173 11.57 15.83 -7.75
CA THR A 173 12.35 16.61 -8.70
C THR A 173 11.58 17.80 -9.26
N VAL A 174 10.27 17.62 -9.54
CA VAL A 174 9.45 18.65 -10.20
C VAL A 174 8.92 19.68 -9.20
N LEU A 175 8.64 19.26 -7.97
CA LEU A 175 8.06 20.17 -6.99
C LEU A 175 9.14 21.09 -6.36
N PRO A 176 8.77 22.35 -6.03
CA PRO A 176 9.71 23.32 -5.47
C PRO A 176 10.23 22.85 -4.11
N GLU A 177 11.51 23.11 -3.84
CA GLU A 177 12.18 22.72 -2.59
C GLU A 177 11.82 23.67 -1.44
N LYS A 178 10.53 23.69 -1.11
CA LYS A 178 9.93 24.45 0.00
C LYS A 178 9.12 23.51 0.87
N PRO A 179 9.01 23.77 2.20
CA PRO A 179 8.13 23.00 3.06
C PRO A 179 6.72 22.91 2.47
N MET A 180 6.17 21.68 2.46
CA MET A 180 4.85 21.40 1.93
C MET A 180 4.03 20.63 2.98
N ALA A 181 2.74 20.92 3.07
CA ALA A 181 1.85 20.13 3.92
C ALA A 181 1.70 18.71 3.38
N LEU A 182 1.79 17.71 4.27
CA LEU A 182 1.67 16.29 3.87
C LEU A 182 0.36 16.00 3.13
N LYS A 183 -0.72 16.73 3.47
CA LYS A 183 -2.02 16.62 2.80
C LYS A 183 -1.94 17.02 1.32
N ASP A 184 -1.23 18.09 1.01
CA ASP A 184 -1.08 18.58 -0.37
C ASP A 184 -0.18 17.63 -1.17
N TYR A 185 0.91 17.14 -0.55
CA TYR A 185 1.74 16.11 -1.18
C TYR A 185 0.94 14.83 -1.46
N CYS A 186 0.10 14.38 -0.53
CA CYS A 186 -0.78 13.21 -0.71
C CYS A 186 -1.76 13.40 -1.88
N ALA A 187 -2.33 14.60 -2.04
CA ALA A 187 -3.20 14.93 -3.17
C ALA A 187 -2.46 14.89 -4.50
N LEU A 188 -1.24 15.43 -4.57
CA LEU A 188 -0.39 15.37 -5.76
C LEU A 188 0.05 13.94 -6.07
N TYR A 189 0.42 13.14 -5.06
CA TYR A 189 0.72 11.72 -5.22
C TYR A 189 -0.45 10.98 -5.86
N ALA A 190 -1.67 11.17 -5.33
CA ALA A 190 -2.87 10.55 -5.87
C ALA A 190 -3.13 10.98 -7.33
N LEU A 191 -2.95 12.27 -7.65
CA LEU A 191 -3.12 12.79 -9.01
C LEU A 191 -2.13 12.14 -9.99
N VAL A 192 -0.84 12.09 -9.63
CA VAL A 192 0.19 11.48 -10.48
C VAL A 192 -0.07 9.99 -10.65
N THR A 193 -0.43 9.27 -9.57
CA THR A 193 -0.77 7.85 -9.65
C THR A 193 -1.96 7.60 -10.59
N HIS A 194 -2.94 8.49 -10.64
CA HIS A 194 -4.08 8.38 -11.57
C HIS A 194 -3.70 8.57 -13.04
N THR A 195 -2.61 9.28 -13.33
CA THR A 195 -2.15 9.50 -14.71
C THR A 195 -1.20 8.41 -15.21
N GLU A 196 -0.71 7.55 -14.31
CA GLU A 196 0.14 6.42 -14.67
C GLU A 196 -0.69 5.24 -15.17
N ASP A 197 -0.18 4.60 -16.21
CA ASP A 197 -0.75 3.39 -16.82
C ASP A 197 0.27 2.24 -16.73
N LEU A 198 -0.18 1.07 -16.37
CA LEU A 198 0.56 -0.17 -16.63
C LEU A 198 0.24 -0.59 -18.06
N GLY A 199 1.00 -0.07 -19.03
CA GLY A 199 0.90 -0.54 -20.41
C GLY A 199 1.27 -2.03 -20.47
N GLU A 200 0.36 -2.88 -20.93
CA GLU A 200 0.70 -4.24 -21.29
C GLU A 200 1.48 -4.22 -22.61
N ILE A 201 2.66 -4.83 -22.61
CA ILE A 201 3.40 -5.08 -23.84
C ILE A 201 2.85 -6.38 -24.45
N PRO A 202 2.35 -6.36 -25.70
CA PRO A 202 1.86 -7.59 -26.34
C PRO A 202 2.93 -8.66 -26.36
N MET A 203 2.69 -9.77 -25.68
CA MET A 203 3.64 -10.90 -25.58
C MET A 203 3.57 -11.84 -26.78
N GLY A 204 3.47 -11.35 -28.00
CA GLY A 204 3.53 -12.19 -29.20
C GLY A 204 3.07 -11.52 -30.47
N LEU A 205 3.70 -11.89 -31.58
CA LEU A 205 3.37 -11.39 -32.92
C LEU A 205 2.13 -12.05 -33.53
N ASP A 206 1.62 -13.12 -32.93
CA ASP A 206 0.54 -13.96 -33.49
C ASP A 206 -0.66 -14.08 -32.54
N ASN A 207 -1.05 -12.94 -31.94
CA ASN A 207 -2.19 -12.83 -31.05
C ASN A 207 -3.32 -12.03 -31.72
N VAL A 208 -4.57 -12.39 -31.39
CA VAL A 208 -5.73 -11.53 -31.69
C VAL A 208 -5.62 -10.29 -30.79
N GLN A 209 -5.58 -9.13 -31.42
CA GLN A 209 -5.52 -7.85 -30.71
C GLN A 209 -6.92 -7.27 -30.57
N VAL A 210 -7.34 -6.97 -29.35
CA VAL A 210 -8.64 -6.36 -29.02
C VAL A 210 -8.35 -5.01 -28.34
N GLY A 211 -8.95 -3.94 -28.83
CA GLY A 211 -8.76 -2.62 -28.23
C GLY A 211 -9.62 -1.54 -28.86
N GLN A 212 -9.49 -0.31 -28.38
CA GLN A 212 -10.25 0.83 -28.86
C GLN A 212 -9.69 1.33 -30.21
N ALA A 213 -10.56 1.54 -31.17
CA ALA A 213 -10.21 1.89 -32.56
C ALA A 213 -9.41 3.20 -32.70
N ASP A 214 -9.54 4.13 -31.76
CA ASP A 214 -8.84 5.42 -31.73
C ASP A 214 -7.38 5.31 -31.20
N ARG A 215 -7.01 4.20 -30.61
CA ARG A 215 -5.71 4.00 -29.93
C ARG A 215 -4.83 2.95 -30.56
N MET A 216 -5.43 1.90 -31.14
CA MET A 216 -4.67 0.80 -31.70
C MET A 216 -4.09 1.14 -33.08
N ARG A 217 -2.77 0.94 -33.20
CA ARG A 217 -2.08 0.98 -34.48
C ARG A 217 -1.74 -0.44 -34.90
N PHE A 218 -2.38 -0.92 -35.95
CA PHE A 218 -2.13 -2.24 -36.51
C PHE A 218 -1.10 -2.17 -37.63
N ASN A 219 -0.09 -2.98 -37.54
CA ASN A 219 0.81 -3.21 -38.67
C ASN A 219 0.27 -4.41 -39.48
N ASN A 220 -0.44 -4.15 -40.54
CA ASN A 220 -0.88 -5.14 -41.55
C ASN A 220 -1.73 -6.30 -40.98
N PRO A 221 -2.90 -6.06 -40.36
CA PRO A 221 -3.74 -7.13 -39.83
C PRO A 221 -4.30 -8.00 -40.98
N ARG A 222 -4.37 -9.33 -40.75
CA ARG A 222 -4.98 -10.27 -41.72
C ARG A 222 -6.49 -10.12 -41.80
N ALA A 223 -7.12 -9.71 -40.72
CA ALA A 223 -8.55 -9.40 -40.63
C ALA A 223 -8.77 -8.33 -39.56
N LEU A 224 -9.72 -7.43 -39.80
CA LEU A 224 -10.13 -6.38 -38.88
C LEU A 224 -11.64 -6.48 -38.68
N PHE A 225 -12.07 -6.56 -37.42
CA PHE A 225 -13.47 -6.52 -37.01
C PHE A 225 -13.67 -5.20 -36.21
N ILE A 226 -14.68 -4.41 -36.63
CA ILE A 226 -15.03 -3.13 -36.01
C ILE A 226 -16.45 -3.22 -35.46
#